data_da6aa0d13eee9740ea8c65c3c017f0eb
#
_entry.id   da6aa0d13eee9740ea8c65c3c017f0eb
#
_cell.length_a   1.000
_cell.length_b   1.000
_cell.length_c   1.000
_cell.angle_alpha   90.00
_cell.angle_beta   90.00
_cell.angle_gamma   90.00
#
_symmetry.space_group_name_H-M   'P 1'
#
loop_
_entity.id
_entity.type
_entity.pdbx_description
1 polymer ?
#
loop_
_entity_poly.entity_id
_entity_poly.type
_entity_poly.pdbx_seq_one_letter_code
_entity_poly.pdbx_strand_id
1 'polypeptide(L)'
;MSVARRTIKQTLTAVELNKEQTLELTLSSGELWKLEVVDTGAEVVKTARKELHLAEPGFVSEIRFHADVKINGEPRSFEREISSQKSFYKPWVVDGVRIWLDAVDDVFNFMDEFHGDCRSNKIARPTVVKYLDSRWAFQEEHFRICPDILTPWCALPEGGLKIEECYRGEDTWMGTYRGHTLQAHGGLDINHPSGAPLFAPLDLDDNFLWESVEMGQKNNRWRGIRRWGNGCEWILQTAHIVELTVPEHRPIQKGKQYAVGAGTAVGVVDHSHFIFRVYDDGNLYLLDPWILFWQMYRDEEQKPKE
;
A
#
# COMPACT_ATOMS: atom_id res chain seq x y z
N MET A 1 16.17 -23.59 -10.49
CA MET A 1 15.32 -22.40 -10.42
C MET A 1 13.87 -22.82 -10.30
N SER A 2 13.15 -22.29 -9.33
CA SER A 2 11.71 -22.50 -9.22
C SER A 2 10.97 -21.47 -10.11
N VAL A 3 9.81 -21.88 -10.64
CA VAL A 3 9.02 -21.03 -11.53
C VAL A 3 7.64 -20.81 -10.91
N ALA A 4 7.29 -19.55 -10.68
CA ALA A 4 5.95 -19.13 -10.35
C ALA A 4 5.20 -18.79 -11.65
N ARG A 5 3.97 -19.28 -11.80
CA ARG A 5 3.16 -19.02 -13.00
C ARG A 5 1.88 -18.30 -12.60
N ARG A 6 1.57 -17.20 -13.30
CA ARG A 6 0.38 -16.40 -13.08
C ARG A 6 -0.17 -15.91 -14.43
N THR A 7 -1.48 -15.75 -14.48
CA THR A 7 -2.11 -14.96 -15.54
C THR A 7 -2.30 -13.54 -14.99
N ILE A 8 -1.82 -12.56 -15.76
CA ILE A 8 -1.96 -11.15 -15.38
C ILE A 8 -3.45 -10.76 -15.37
N LYS A 9 -3.85 -9.99 -14.40
CA LYS A 9 -5.22 -9.51 -14.26
C LYS A 9 -5.38 -8.12 -14.88
N GLN A 10 -6.57 -7.79 -15.29
CA GLN A 10 -6.88 -6.41 -15.72
C GLN A 10 -6.69 -5.39 -14.58
N THR A 11 -6.89 -5.84 -13.34
CA THR A 11 -6.53 -5.10 -12.12
C THR A 11 -5.07 -5.39 -11.74
N LEU A 12 -4.75 -5.40 -10.45
CA LEU A 12 -3.41 -5.75 -9.97
C LEU A 12 -3.22 -7.26 -9.88
N THR A 13 -2.03 -7.71 -10.23
CA THR A 13 -1.55 -9.06 -9.95
C THR A 13 -0.42 -8.96 -8.94
N ALA A 14 -0.66 -9.42 -7.71
CA ALA A 14 0.33 -9.40 -6.65
C ALA A 14 1.07 -10.74 -6.59
N VAL A 15 2.39 -10.69 -6.39
CA VAL A 15 3.24 -11.89 -6.32
C VAL A 15 4.36 -11.65 -5.31
N GLU A 16 4.69 -12.68 -4.55
CA GLU A 16 5.91 -12.74 -3.75
C GLU A 16 6.90 -13.71 -4.40
N LEU A 17 8.16 -13.31 -4.49
CA LEU A 17 9.22 -14.06 -5.16
C LEU A 17 10.47 -14.16 -4.30
N ASN A 18 11.13 -15.32 -4.36
CA ASN A 18 12.47 -15.49 -3.80
C ASN A 18 13.54 -15.07 -4.82
N LYS A 19 14.75 -14.82 -4.33
CA LYS A 19 15.95 -14.74 -5.17
C LYS A 19 16.08 -16.02 -6.00
N GLU A 20 16.58 -15.90 -7.20
CA GLU A 20 16.73 -16.99 -8.18
C GLU A 20 15.41 -17.65 -8.59
N GLN A 21 14.28 -17.01 -8.35
CA GLN A 21 12.98 -17.48 -8.82
C GLN A 21 12.56 -16.73 -10.09
N THR A 22 11.94 -17.46 -11.02
CA THR A 22 11.37 -16.89 -12.23
C THR A 22 9.85 -16.77 -12.08
N LEU A 23 9.30 -15.61 -12.39
CA LEU A 23 7.88 -15.40 -12.61
C LEU A 23 7.59 -15.48 -14.11
N GLU A 24 6.63 -16.30 -14.48
CA GLU A 24 6.04 -16.35 -15.82
C GLU A 24 4.63 -15.75 -15.74
N LEU A 25 4.44 -14.59 -16.37
CA LEU A 25 3.14 -13.92 -16.50
C LEU A 25 2.58 -14.18 -17.90
N THR A 26 1.41 -14.80 -17.99
CA THR A 26 0.64 -14.84 -19.23
C THR A 26 -0.13 -13.54 -19.35
N LEU A 27 0.17 -12.72 -20.36
CA LEU A 27 -0.48 -11.46 -20.65
C LEU A 27 -1.90 -11.67 -21.23
N SER A 28 -2.68 -10.61 -21.31
CA SER A 28 -4.03 -10.66 -21.91
C SER A 28 -4.01 -11.04 -23.38
N SER A 29 -2.91 -10.78 -24.09
CA SER A 29 -2.66 -11.23 -25.47
C SER A 29 -2.40 -12.73 -25.59
N GLY A 30 -2.12 -13.41 -24.47
CA GLY A 30 -1.63 -14.80 -24.45
C GLY A 30 -0.11 -14.92 -24.52
N GLU A 31 0.61 -13.82 -24.71
CA GLU A 31 2.07 -13.80 -24.69
C GLU A 31 2.61 -14.07 -23.29
N LEU A 32 3.82 -14.64 -23.23
CA LEU A 32 4.50 -14.94 -22.00
C LEU A 32 5.55 -13.87 -21.71
N TRP A 33 5.36 -13.15 -20.60
CA TRP A 33 6.31 -12.19 -20.06
C TRP A 33 7.03 -12.80 -18.85
N LYS A 34 8.34 -12.62 -18.74
CA LYS A 34 9.15 -13.30 -17.70
C LYS A 34 9.95 -12.29 -16.88
N LEU A 35 9.99 -12.52 -15.57
CA LEU A 35 10.86 -11.82 -14.64
C LEU A 35 11.63 -12.88 -13.82
N GLU A 36 12.95 -12.83 -13.87
CA GLU A 36 13.85 -13.60 -13.00
C GLU A 36 14.43 -12.67 -11.96
N VAL A 37 14.19 -12.95 -10.67
CA VAL A 37 14.79 -12.19 -9.58
C VAL A 37 16.23 -12.69 -9.40
N VAL A 38 17.20 -11.81 -9.63
CA VAL A 38 18.63 -12.11 -9.46
C VAL A 38 19.05 -11.78 -8.05
N ASP A 39 18.77 -10.55 -7.61
CA ASP A 39 19.06 -10.08 -6.26
C ASP A 39 18.04 -9.04 -5.82
N THR A 40 17.83 -8.93 -4.51
CA THR A 40 17.01 -7.90 -3.89
C THR A 40 17.60 -7.53 -2.56
N GLY A 41 17.41 -6.29 -2.14
CA GLY A 41 17.89 -5.86 -0.84
C GLY A 41 17.36 -4.48 -0.44
N ALA A 42 17.69 -4.10 0.79
CA ALA A 42 17.38 -2.78 1.31
C ALA A 42 18.60 -2.17 2.00
N GLU A 43 18.78 -0.88 1.81
CA GLU A 43 19.73 -0.06 2.51
C GLU A 43 19.02 0.94 3.39
N VAL A 44 19.39 1.01 4.66
CA VAL A 44 18.95 2.08 5.56
C VAL A 44 19.84 3.29 5.33
N VAL A 45 19.33 4.23 4.54
CA VAL A 45 20.06 5.47 4.21
C VAL A 45 20.12 6.37 5.43
N LYS A 46 19.02 6.43 6.19
CA LYS A 46 18.89 7.23 7.40
C LYS A 46 17.84 6.62 8.31
N THR A 47 18.03 6.71 9.61
CA THR A 47 17.02 6.27 10.57
C THR A 47 16.77 7.29 11.66
N ALA A 48 15.51 7.55 11.93
CA ALA A 48 15.03 8.36 13.04
C ALA A 48 15.08 7.62 14.40
N ARG A 49 15.63 6.42 14.49
CA ARG A 49 15.09 5.39 15.35
C ARG A 49 15.85 5.05 16.58
N LYS A 50 17.06 5.49 16.75
CA LYS A 50 17.82 5.12 17.95
C LYS A 50 17.11 5.54 19.25
N GLU A 51 16.17 6.49 19.14
CA GLU A 51 15.51 7.08 20.28
C GLU A 51 14.05 7.45 19.90
N LEU A 52 13.24 6.44 19.61
CA LEU A 52 11.86 6.59 19.12
C LEU A 52 10.97 7.54 19.92
N HIS A 53 11.15 7.54 21.24
CA HIS A 53 10.42 8.38 22.16
C HIS A 53 10.95 9.82 22.23
N LEU A 54 12.08 10.10 21.57
CA LEU A 54 12.74 11.40 21.54
C LEU A 54 12.96 11.91 20.11
N ALA A 55 12.35 11.26 19.10
CA ALA A 55 12.46 11.69 17.72
C ALA A 55 12.00 13.15 17.61
N GLU A 56 12.88 14.02 17.16
CA GLU A 56 12.53 15.41 16.92
C GLU A 56 11.49 15.48 15.78
N PRO A 57 10.51 16.39 15.86
CA PRO A 57 9.57 16.62 14.79
C PRO A 57 10.30 16.84 13.45
N GLY A 58 9.93 16.06 12.43
CA GLY A 58 10.54 16.15 11.10
C GLY A 58 11.74 15.22 10.86
N PHE A 59 12.11 14.39 11.83
CA PHE A 59 13.10 13.36 11.62
C PHE A 59 12.46 12.12 10.98
N VAL A 60 12.91 11.73 9.81
CA VAL A 60 12.35 10.64 9.01
C VAL A 60 13.36 9.54 8.77
N SER A 61 12.88 8.29 8.75
CA SER A 61 13.66 7.17 8.23
C SER A 61 13.60 7.16 6.71
N GLU A 62 14.72 6.89 6.08
CA GLU A 62 14.84 6.72 4.64
C GLU A 62 15.44 5.35 4.35
N ILE A 63 14.79 4.59 3.50
CA ILE A 63 15.19 3.25 3.12
C ILE A 63 15.18 3.17 1.60
N ARG A 64 16.24 2.62 1.03
CA ARG A 64 16.35 2.36 -0.39
C ARG A 64 16.18 0.87 -0.63
N PHE A 65 15.15 0.51 -1.38
CA PHE A 65 14.97 -0.82 -1.93
C PHE A 65 15.66 -0.92 -3.27
N HIS A 66 16.29 -2.05 -3.54
CA HIS A 66 16.81 -2.37 -4.86
C HIS A 66 16.40 -3.78 -5.27
N ALA A 67 16.35 -4.01 -6.57
CA ALA A 67 16.16 -5.30 -7.16
C ALA A 67 16.88 -5.39 -8.50
N ASP A 68 17.74 -6.38 -8.64
CA ASP A 68 18.34 -6.79 -9.89
C ASP A 68 17.56 -7.95 -10.46
N VAL A 69 17.09 -7.81 -11.68
CA VAL A 69 16.21 -8.78 -12.32
C VAL A 69 16.63 -8.99 -13.78
N LYS A 70 16.14 -10.08 -14.39
CA LYS A 70 16.11 -10.17 -15.85
C LYS A 70 14.65 -10.19 -16.31
N ILE A 71 14.31 -9.31 -17.23
CA ILE A 71 13.00 -9.27 -17.87
C ILE A 71 13.16 -9.76 -19.31
N ASN A 72 12.44 -10.82 -19.66
CA ASN A 72 12.56 -11.49 -20.97
C ASN A 72 14.01 -11.81 -21.36
N GLY A 73 14.86 -12.08 -20.34
CA GLY A 73 16.28 -12.37 -20.50
C GLY A 73 17.20 -11.14 -20.42
N GLU A 74 16.67 -9.94 -20.52
CA GLU A 74 17.45 -8.70 -20.47
C GLU A 74 17.62 -8.20 -19.02
N PRO A 75 18.86 -7.86 -18.58
CA PRO A 75 19.10 -7.40 -17.24
C PRO A 75 18.50 -6.00 -17.01
N ARG A 76 17.92 -5.80 -15.82
CA ARG A 76 17.36 -4.54 -15.32
C ARG A 76 17.67 -4.39 -13.85
N SER A 77 17.86 -3.16 -13.41
CA SER A 77 17.96 -2.81 -11.99
C SER A 77 16.87 -1.79 -11.65
N PHE A 78 16.20 -2.01 -10.54
CA PHE A 78 15.19 -1.13 -9.99
C PHE A 78 15.62 -0.61 -8.64
N GLU A 79 15.45 0.67 -8.41
CA GLU A 79 15.64 1.28 -7.10
C GLU A 79 14.38 2.05 -6.69
N ARG A 80 14.02 1.94 -5.42
CA ARG A 80 12.94 2.70 -4.81
C ARG A 80 13.40 3.24 -3.48
N GLU A 81 13.33 4.55 -3.31
CA GLU A 81 13.56 5.19 -2.04
C GLU A 81 12.22 5.46 -1.33
N ILE A 82 12.16 5.11 -0.06
CA ILE A 82 10.97 5.22 0.76
C ILE A 82 11.30 6.09 1.97
N SER A 83 10.50 7.12 2.17
CA SER A 83 10.48 7.93 3.39
C SER A 83 9.13 8.60 3.53
N SER A 84 8.90 9.25 4.67
CA SER A 84 7.69 10.07 4.85
C SER A 84 7.55 11.20 3.84
N GLN A 85 8.61 11.57 3.14
CA GLN A 85 8.63 12.62 2.12
C GLN A 85 8.82 12.08 0.70
N LYS A 86 9.16 10.81 0.53
CA LYS A 86 9.52 10.20 -0.75
C LYS A 86 8.75 8.89 -1.00
N SER A 87 7.65 8.67 -0.31
CA SER A 87 6.89 7.41 -0.42
C SER A 87 6.16 7.27 -1.75
N PHE A 88 5.83 8.39 -2.41
CA PHE A 88 5.19 8.35 -3.71
C PHE A 88 6.20 8.02 -4.81
N TYR A 89 5.88 7.01 -5.59
CA TYR A 89 6.68 6.60 -6.74
C TYR A 89 5.80 6.18 -7.92
N LYS A 90 6.35 6.36 -9.12
CA LYS A 90 5.72 5.89 -10.36
C LYS A 90 6.12 4.44 -10.62
N PRO A 91 5.22 3.62 -11.16
CA PRO A 91 5.60 2.29 -11.61
C PRO A 91 6.63 2.37 -12.74
N TRP A 92 7.54 1.42 -12.78
CA TRP A 92 8.33 1.18 -13.98
C TRP A 92 7.45 0.53 -15.05
N VAL A 93 7.77 0.79 -16.29
CA VAL A 93 7.09 0.16 -17.43
C VAL A 93 8.15 -0.54 -18.29
N VAL A 94 8.01 -1.84 -18.45
CA VAL A 94 8.90 -2.65 -19.28
C VAL A 94 8.07 -3.60 -20.12
N ASP A 95 8.23 -3.53 -21.44
CA ASP A 95 7.52 -4.36 -22.42
C ASP A 95 5.99 -4.35 -22.18
N GLY A 96 5.42 -3.15 -21.95
CA GLY A 96 3.98 -2.95 -21.74
C GLY A 96 3.45 -3.41 -20.39
N VAL A 97 4.31 -3.81 -19.44
CA VAL A 97 3.93 -4.19 -18.09
C VAL A 97 4.39 -3.14 -17.08
N ARG A 98 3.45 -2.64 -16.27
CA ARG A 98 3.76 -1.82 -15.09
C ARG A 98 4.23 -2.70 -13.96
N ILE A 99 5.26 -2.26 -13.28
CA ILE A 99 5.94 -2.99 -12.23
C ILE A 99 6.03 -2.10 -10.98
N TRP A 100 5.60 -2.61 -9.84
CA TRP A 100 5.85 -2.04 -8.52
C TRP A 100 6.67 -3.02 -7.69
N LEU A 101 7.82 -2.59 -7.21
CA LEU A 101 8.57 -3.28 -6.15
C LEU A 101 8.00 -2.81 -4.82
N ASP A 102 7.15 -3.62 -4.20
CA ASP A 102 6.38 -3.22 -3.03
C ASP A 102 7.20 -3.32 -1.74
N ALA A 103 7.87 -4.43 -1.52
CA ALA A 103 8.69 -4.67 -0.35
C ALA A 103 9.81 -5.66 -0.62
N VAL A 104 10.86 -5.63 0.21
CA VAL A 104 11.97 -6.60 0.23
C VAL A 104 12.23 -7.08 1.66
N ASP A 105 12.73 -8.32 1.79
CA ASP A 105 12.88 -8.99 3.10
C ASP A 105 13.98 -8.36 3.97
N ASP A 106 15.00 -7.78 3.41
CA ASP A 106 16.12 -7.17 4.17
C ASP A 106 15.66 -6.07 5.15
N VAL A 107 14.53 -5.43 4.85
CA VAL A 107 13.89 -4.50 5.77
C VAL A 107 13.48 -5.18 7.06
N PHE A 108 13.00 -6.41 7.01
CA PHE A 108 12.63 -7.18 8.20
C PHE A 108 13.85 -7.53 9.04
N ASN A 109 14.96 -7.89 8.41
CA ASN A 109 16.20 -8.18 9.11
C ASN A 109 16.70 -6.95 9.88
N PHE A 110 16.67 -5.77 9.24
CA PHE A 110 16.97 -4.51 9.92
C PHE A 110 16.04 -4.27 11.10
N MET A 111 14.76 -4.55 10.92
CA MET A 111 13.76 -4.34 11.96
C MET A 111 13.95 -5.28 13.14
N ASP A 112 14.25 -6.55 12.88
CA ASP A 112 14.49 -7.56 13.92
C ASP A 112 15.71 -7.20 14.77
N GLU A 113 16.77 -6.64 14.17
CA GLU A 113 17.96 -6.19 14.88
C GLU A 113 17.64 -5.09 15.91
N PHE A 114 16.75 -4.16 15.57
CA PHE A 114 16.47 -2.99 16.40
C PHE A 114 15.20 -3.12 17.26
N HIS A 115 14.28 -4.01 16.92
CA HIS A 115 12.92 -4.05 17.46
C HIS A 115 12.45 -5.42 17.89
N GLY A 116 13.28 -6.45 17.78
CA GLY A 116 12.89 -7.83 17.96
C GLY A 116 12.06 -8.34 16.78
N ASP A 117 11.61 -9.58 16.86
CA ASP A 117 10.97 -10.29 15.76
C ASP A 117 9.74 -9.56 15.20
N CYS A 118 9.96 -8.73 14.17
CA CYS A 118 8.90 -8.03 13.45
C CYS A 118 8.03 -8.97 12.62
N ARG A 119 8.49 -10.19 12.35
CA ARG A 119 7.74 -11.22 11.61
C ARG A 119 6.68 -11.87 12.48
N SER A 120 6.93 -11.95 13.79
CA SER A 120 5.96 -12.47 14.77
C SER A 120 4.88 -11.47 15.13
N ASN A 121 4.94 -10.28 14.60
CA ASN A 121 4.09 -9.20 15.05
C ASN A 121 2.62 -9.50 14.82
N LYS A 122 1.89 -9.40 15.89
CA LYS A 122 0.52 -9.73 16.23
C LYS A 122 -0.59 -9.09 15.40
N ILE A 123 -0.31 -8.66 14.21
CA ILE A 123 -1.36 -8.61 13.22
C ILE A 123 -1.66 -10.08 12.97
N ALA A 124 -2.50 -10.63 13.84
CA ALA A 124 -2.92 -12.00 13.79
C ALA A 124 -3.40 -12.33 12.38
N ARG A 125 -2.48 -12.84 11.59
CA ARG A 125 -2.79 -13.39 10.29
C ARG A 125 -3.01 -14.85 10.51
N PRO A 126 -4.21 -15.37 10.29
CA PRO A 126 -4.47 -16.81 10.37
C PRO A 126 -3.73 -17.59 9.29
N THR A 127 -3.15 -16.92 8.32
CA THR A 127 -2.24 -17.50 7.33
C THR A 127 -0.88 -16.87 7.51
N VAL A 128 0.08 -17.67 7.92
CA VAL A 128 1.49 -17.33 7.87
C VAL A 128 1.80 -16.99 6.43
N VAL A 129 1.84 -15.71 6.11
CA VAL A 129 2.41 -15.28 4.84
C VAL A 129 3.87 -15.67 4.96
N LYS A 130 4.27 -16.64 4.17
CA LYS A 130 5.66 -17.01 4.05
C LYS A 130 6.33 -15.80 3.41
N TYR A 131 7.03 -15.01 4.19
CA TYR A 131 7.77 -13.87 3.65
C TYR A 131 8.78 -14.41 2.65
N LEU A 132 8.58 -14.05 1.41
CA LEU A 132 9.52 -14.28 0.33
C LEU A 132 10.46 -13.08 0.26
N ASP A 133 11.56 -13.20 -0.46
CA ASP A 133 12.61 -12.17 -0.49
C ASP A 133 12.10 -10.82 -1.03
N SER A 134 11.07 -10.86 -1.87
CA SER A 134 10.48 -9.64 -2.43
C SER A 134 8.99 -9.79 -2.73
N ARG A 135 8.26 -8.66 -2.69
CA ARG A 135 6.85 -8.54 -3.09
C ARG A 135 6.72 -7.56 -4.23
N TRP A 136 5.93 -7.96 -5.20
CA TRP A 136 5.72 -7.22 -6.43
C TRP A 136 4.24 -7.09 -6.75
N ALA A 137 3.89 -6.01 -7.46
CA ALA A 137 2.61 -5.88 -8.12
C ALA A 137 2.83 -5.59 -9.61
N PHE A 138 1.98 -6.17 -10.45
CA PHE A 138 2.07 -6.07 -11.90
C PHE A 138 0.72 -5.70 -12.50
N GLN A 139 0.78 -5.00 -13.64
CA GLN A 139 -0.37 -4.74 -14.48
C GLN A 139 0.08 -4.43 -15.90
N GLU A 140 -0.68 -4.84 -16.90
CA GLU A 140 -0.45 -4.37 -18.28
C GLU A 140 -0.75 -2.87 -18.38
N GLU A 141 0.12 -2.13 -19.06
CA GLU A 141 0.09 -0.67 -19.11
C GLU A 141 -1.20 -0.10 -19.69
N HIS A 142 -1.83 -0.81 -20.63
CA HIS A 142 -3.04 -0.34 -21.28
C HIS A 142 -4.31 -0.50 -20.42
N PHE A 143 -4.26 -1.24 -19.31
CA PHE A 143 -5.35 -1.30 -18.35
C PHE A 143 -5.21 -0.22 -17.27
N ARG A 144 -6.30 0.06 -16.57
CA ARG A 144 -6.31 0.85 -15.35
C ARG A 144 -6.18 -0.09 -14.16
N ILE A 145 -5.51 0.34 -13.08
CA ILE A 145 -5.41 -0.45 -11.82
C ILE A 145 -6.83 -0.76 -11.31
N CYS A 146 -7.67 0.26 -11.26
CA CYS A 146 -9.10 0.14 -11.10
C CYS A 146 -9.77 0.47 -12.44
N PRO A 147 -10.66 -0.36 -12.98
CA PRO A 147 -11.38 -0.05 -14.22
C PRO A 147 -12.15 1.27 -14.15
N ASP A 148 -12.68 1.58 -12.97
CA ASP A 148 -13.39 2.83 -12.71
C ASP A 148 -12.41 3.98 -12.44
N ILE A 149 -12.88 5.21 -12.70
CA ILE A 149 -12.19 6.42 -12.25
C ILE A 149 -12.28 6.47 -10.73
N LEU A 150 -11.13 6.58 -10.07
CA LEU A 150 -11.09 6.68 -8.63
C LEU A 150 -11.51 8.07 -8.16
N THR A 151 -12.24 8.11 -7.05
CA THR A 151 -12.51 9.36 -6.32
C THR A 151 -11.44 9.53 -5.23
N PRO A 152 -10.97 10.75 -4.94
CA PRO A 152 -10.09 10.98 -3.83
C PRO A 152 -10.64 10.41 -2.52
N TRP A 153 -9.80 9.75 -1.76
CA TRP A 153 -10.19 9.08 -0.51
C TRP A 153 -10.59 10.04 0.60
N CYS A 154 -9.92 11.20 0.66
CA CYS A 154 -10.26 12.31 1.52
C CYS A 154 -10.48 13.57 0.68
N ALA A 155 -11.10 14.58 1.26
CA ALA A 155 -11.22 15.87 0.60
C ALA A 155 -9.82 16.38 0.24
N LEU A 156 -9.61 16.66 -1.05
CA LEU A 156 -8.37 17.25 -1.50
C LEU A 156 -8.30 18.71 -1.01
N PRO A 157 -7.13 19.18 -0.60
CA PRO A 157 -6.92 20.62 -0.36
C PRO A 157 -7.28 21.43 -1.61
N GLU A 158 -7.64 22.69 -1.43
CA GLU A 158 -7.76 23.61 -2.56
C GLU A 158 -6.49 23.55 -3.44
N GLY A 159 -6.66 23.28 -4.72
CA GLY A 159 -5.54 23.10 -5.65
C GLY A 159 -5.14 21.65 -5.94
N GLY A 160 -5.91 20.68 -5.44
CA GLY A 160 -5.76 19.26 -5.75
C GLY A 160 -4.83 18.51 -4.81
N LEU A 161 -4.58 17.22 -5.13
CA LEU A 161 -3.69 16.36 -4.37
C LEU A 161 -2.23 16.77 -4.65
N LYS A 162 -1.63 17.44 -3.71
CA LYS A 162 -0.18 17.64 -3.74
C LYS A 162 0.45 16.45 -3.01
N ILE A 163 1.14 15.63 -3.77
CA ILE A 163 1.77 14.40 -3.30
C ILE A 163 2.68 14.68 -2.11
N GLU A 164 3.43 15.77 -2.15
CA GLU A 164 4.34 16.18 -1.09
C GLU A 164 3.62 16.57 0.21
N GLU A 165 2.34 16.88 0.13
CA GLU A 165 1.51 17.26 1.26
C GLU A 165 0.66 16.11 1.81
N CYS A 166 0.47 15.05 1.02
CA CYS A 166 -0.37 13.93 1.41
C CYS A 166 0.24 13.07 2.51
N TYR A 167 1.55 13.05 2.60
CA TYR A 167 2.25 12.27 3.60
C TYR A 167 3.29 13.13 4.31
N ARG A 168 2.95 13.53 5.51
CA ARG A 168 3.83 14.26 6.44
C ARG A 168 3.98 13.55 7.76
N GLY A 169 3.61 12.28 7.81
CA GLY A 169 3.75 11.46 9.01
C GLY A 169 5.21 11.11 9.30
N GLU A 170 5.48 10.77 10.53
CA GLU A 170 6.79 10.25 10.95
C GLU A 170 6.97 8.79 10.53
N ASP A 171 5.90 8.15 10.08
CA ASP A 171 5.85 6.75 9.71
C ASP A 171 6.08 6.56 8.23
N THR A 172 6.91 5.60 7.89
CA THR A 172 7.27 5.24 6.53
C THR A 172 6.67 3.89 6.19
N TRP A 173 6.11 3.74 5.00
CA TRP A 173 5.75 2.42 4.52
C TRP A 173 7.01 1.57 4.31
N MET A 174 7.08 0.48 5.04
CA MET A 174 8.17 -0.49 4.94
C MET A 174 7.61 -1.92 4.84
N GLY A 175 6.40 -2.05 4.35
CA GLY A 175 5.71 -3.33 4.31
C GLY A 175 5.14 -3.75 5.65
N THR A 176 5.79 -3.47 6.75
CA THR A 176 5.34 -3.89 8.09
C THR A 176 5.84 -3.03 9.23
N TYR A 177 6.47 -1.88 8.97
CA TYR A 177 7.15 -1.15 10.02
C TYR A 177 6.46 0.15 10.45
N ARG A 178 6.57 0.49 11.72
CA ARG A 178 6.08 1.74 12.29
C ARG A 178 7.14 2.53 13.06
N GLY A 179 7.15 3.86 12.89
CA GLY A 179 8.09 4.78 13.50
C GLY A 179 8.07 4.83 15.02
N HIS A 180 6.94 4.85 15.68
CA HIS A 180 6.83 5.17 17.11
C HIS A 180 6.76 4.01 18.06
N THR A 181 6.53 2.82 17.59
CA THR A 181 6.43 1.63 18.43
C THR A 181 7.11 0.46 17.77
N LEU A 182 7.33 -0.60 18.52
CA LEU A 182 7.85 -1.88 18.01
C LEU A 182 6.84 -2.63 17.11
N GLN A 183 5.88 -1.92 16.53
CA GLN A 183 4.84 -2.51 15.68
C GLN A 183 5.04 -2.11 14.25
N ALA A 184 4.80 -3.06 13.37
CA ALA A 184 4.84 -2.86 11.94
C ALA A 184 3.80 -1.81 11.49
N HIS A 185 4.22 -0.89 10.61
CA HIS A 185 3.33 0.07 9.97
C HIS A 185 2.85 -0.50 8.63
N GLY A 186 1.67 -1.09 8.64
CA GLY A 186 1.10 -1.77 7.47
C GLY A 186 0.18 -0.91 6.63
N GLY A 187 0.40 0.40 6.56
CA GLY A 187 -0.43 1.34 5.82
C GLY A 187 0.27 2.65 5.57
N LEU A 188 -0.49 3.62 5.11
CA LEU A 188 -0.06 4.96 4.80
C LEU A 188 -0.85 5.95 5.64
N ASP A 189 -0.17 6.84 6.34
CA ASP A 189 -0.80 7.93 7.06
C ASP A 189 -0.97 9.13 6.14
N ILE A 190 -2.20 9.62 6.02
CA ILE A 190 -2.53 10.80 5.23
C ILE A 190 -3.10 11.86 6.14
N ASN A 191 -2.42 12.99 6.17
CA ASN A 191 -2.83 14.13 6.98
C ASN A 191 -4.07 14.80 6.39
N HIS A 192 -4.98 15.17 7.26
CA HIS A 192 -6.20 15.91 6.93
C HIS A 192 -6.68 16.72 8.14
N PRO A 193 -7.54 17.71 7.96
CA PRO A 193 -8.16 18.41 9.08
C PRO A 193 -8.98 17.45 9.96
N SER A 194 -9.04 17.73 11.26
CA SER A 194 -9.93 17.00 12.17
C SER A 194 -11.38 17.07 11.70
N GLY A 195 -12.06 15.95 11.69
CA GLY A 195 -13.43 15.87 11.21
C GLY A 195 -13.59 15.86 9.68
N ALA A 196 -12.50 15.67 8.94
CA ALA A 196 -12.55 15.60 7.49
C ALA A 196 -13.46 14.45 7.01
N PRO A 197 -14.30 14.67 5.97
CA PRO A 197 -15.07 13.61 5.37
C PRO A 197 -14.16 12.65 4.59
N LEU A 198 -14.42 11.35 4.73
CA LEU A 198 -13.73 10.28 4.00
C LEU A 198 -14.69 9.64 3.01
N PHE A 199 -14.24 9.52 1.76
CA PHE A 199 -15.07 9.09 0.64
C PHE A 199 -14.62 7.74 0.10
N ALA A 200 -15.59 6.92 -0.33
CA ALA A 200 -15.29 5.66 -1.01
C ALA A 200 -14.62 5.95 -2.37
N PRO A 201 -13.38 5.48 -2.60
CA PRO A 201 -12.66 5.79 -3.84
C PRO A 201 -13.21 5.04 -5.05
N LEU A 202 -13.90 3.95 -4.84
CA LEU A 202 -14.55 3.10 -5.84
C LEU A 202 -15.82 2.49 -5.24
N ASP A 203 -16.63 1.87 -6.07
CA ASP A 203 -17.79 1.11 -5.59
C ASP A 203 -17.31 -0.08 -4.74
N LEU A 204 -17.91 -0.22 -3.57
CA LEU A 204 -17.63 -1.29 -2.63
C LEU A 204 -18.84 -2.19 -2.49
N ASP A 205 -18.60 -3.49 -2.46
CA ASP A 205 -19.68 -4.50 -2.39
C ASP A 205 -20.14 -4.75 -0.95
N ASP A 206 -19.27 -4.42 0.02
CA ASP A 206 -19.53 -4.59 1.44
C ASP A 206 -18.70 -3.63 2.27
N ASN A 207 -19.14 -3.34 3.49
CA ASN A 207 -18.38 -2.54 4.44
C ASN A 207 -18.77 -2.85 5.89
N PHE A 208 -17.84 -2.67 6.83
CA PHE A 208 -18.11 -2.84 8.25
C PHE A 208 -17.02 -2.22 9.13
N LEU A 209 -17.35 -1.96 10.39
CA LEU A 209 -16.38 -1.67 11.42
C LEU A 209 -15.67 -2.97 11.81
N TRP A 210 -14.39 -3.05 11.47
CA TRP A 210 -13.60 -4.22 11.84
C TRP A 210 -13.21 -4.21 13.32
N GLU A 211 -12.96 -3.04 13.86
CA GLU A 211 -12.61 -2.85 15.25
C GLU A 211 -13.10 -1.47 15.72
N SER A 212 -13.86 -1.49 16.80
CA SER A 212 -14.19 -0.30 17.57
C SER A 212 -13.31 -0.26 18.79
N VAL A 213 -12.43 0.73 18.91
CA VAL A 213 -11.49 0.82 20.01
C VAL A 213 -11.94 1.89 20.96
N GLU A 214 -11.97 1.56 22.23
CA GLU A 214 -12.37 2.48 23.31
C GLU A 214 -11.42 3.67 23.53
N MET A 215 -10.28 3.72 22.87
CA MET A 215 -9.32 4.80 22.96
C MET A 215 -9.92 6.12 22.46
N GLY A 216 -10.70 6.74 23.33
CA GLY A 216 -11.24 8.06 23.11
C GLY A 216 -12.29 8.16 22.01
N GLN A 217 -12.90 7.06 21.61
CA GLN A 217 -13.93 6.98 20.56
C GLN A 217 -13.49 7.51 19.18
N LYS A 218 -12.19 7.66 18.96
CA LYS A 218 -11.63 8.29 17.77
C LYS A 218 -10.66 7.38 17.01
N ASN A 219 -10.64 6.09 17.30
CA ASN A 219 -9.73 5.15 16.67
C ASN A 219 -10.46 3.92 16.14
N ASN A 220 -11.64 4.13 15.60
CA ASN A 220 -12.36 3.05 14.95
C ASN A 220 -11.66 2.66 13.66
N ARG A 221 -11.80 1.40 13.28
CA ARG A 221 -11.21 0.82 12.08
C ARG A 221 -12.30 0.25 11.20
N TRP A 222 -12.37 0.75 10.00
CA TRP A 222 -13.34 0.36 9.00
C TRP A 222 -12.68 -0.45 7.88
N ARG A 223 -13.46 -1.33 7.26
CA ARG A 223 -13.11 -2.04 6.04
C ARG A 223 -14.18 -1.88 4.99
N GLY A 224 -13.74 -1.60 3.77
CA GLY A 224 -14.55 -1.68 2.57
C GLY A 224 -14.01 -2.78 1.66
N ILE A 225 -14.90 -3.55 1.06
CA ILE A 225 -14.55 -4.73 0.25
C ILE A 225 -15.04 -4.52 -1.18
N ARG A 226 -14.16 -4.73 -2.15
CA ARG A 226 -14.50 -4.83 -3.55
C ARG A 226 -14.14 -6.20 -4.10
N ARG A 227 -15.11 -6.88 -4.70
CA ARG A 227 -14.94 -8.20 -5.33
C ARG A 227 -14.89 -8.05 -6.84
N TRP A 228 -13.76 -8.44 -7.42
CA TRP A 228 -13.53 -8.29 -8.86
C TRP A 228 -13.91 -9.54 -9.68
N GLY A 229 -14.45 -10.57 -9.03
CA GLY A 229 -14.60 -11.88 -9.65
C GLY A 229 -13.28 -12.66 -9.69
N ASN A 230 -13.31 -13.88 -10.20
CA ASN A 230 -12.15 -14.76 -10.32
C ASN A 230 -11.32 -14.91 -9.03
N GLY A 231 -11.97 -14.84 -7.86
CA GLY A 231 -11.30 -14.94 -6.56
C GLY A 231 -10.40 -13.75 -6.19
N CYS A 232 -10.51 -12.64 -6.90
CA CYS A 232 -9.81 -11.41 -6.54
C CYS A 232 -10.70 -10.52 -5.70
N GLU A 233 -10.17 -10.08 -4.56
CA GLU A 233 -10.85 -9.16 -3.66
C GLU A 233 -9.87 -8.09 -3.19
N TRP A 234 -10.33 -6.84 -3.19
CA TRP A 234 -9.62 -5.74 -2.58
C TRP A 234 -10.26 -5.37 -1.27
N ILE A 235 -9.45 -5.19 -0.25
CA ILE A 235 -9.87 -4.74 1.07
C ILE A 235 -9.20 -3.40 1.33
N LEU A 236 -9.98 -2.35 1.34
CA LEU A 236 -9.58 -1.02 1.76
C LEU A 236 -9.89 -0.88 3.25
N GLN A 237 -8.90 -0.51 4.04
CA GLN A 237 -9.11 -0.28 5.46
C GLN A 237 -8.68 1.13 5.82
N THR A 238 -9.50 1.78 6.64
CA THR A 238 -9.17 3.08 7.23
C THR A 238 -9.23 2.96 8.74
N ALA A 239 -8.17 3.39 9.41
CA ALA A 239 -8.16 3.56 10.85
C ALA A 239 -8.20 5.06 11.22
N HIS A 240 -8.37 5.33 12.51
CA HIS A 240 -8.50 6.67 13.06
C HIS A 240 -9.72 7.41 12.49
N ILE A 241 -10.87 6.77 12.55
CA ILE A 241 -12.15 7.42 12.23
C ILE A 241 -12.98 7.64 13.51
N VAL A 242 -13.77 8.71 13.48
CA VAL A 242 -14.68 9.08 14.60
C VAL A 242 -15.95 8.24 14.52
N GLU A 243 -16.57 8.24 13.35
CA GLU A 243 -17.86 7.59 13.10
C GLU A 243 -17.96 7.07 11.68
N LEU A 244 -18.79 6.07 11.51
CA LEU A 244 -19.22 5.57 10.24
C LEU A 244 -20.52 6.28 9.84
N THR A 245 -20.57 6.85 8.63
CA THR A 245 -21.73 7.61 8.14
C THR A 245 -22.66 6.80 7.24
N VAL A 246 -22.36 5.54 7.04
CA VAL A 246 -23.13 4.58 6.21
C VAL A 246 -23.48 3.33 7.02
N PRO A 247 -24.56 2.62 6.69
CA PRO A 247 -24.88 1.35 7.32
C PRO A 247 -23.82 0.29 7.04
N GLU A 248 -23.49 -0.51 8.04
CA GLU A 248 -22.63 -1.68 7.87
C GLU A 248 -23.30 -2.76 7.03
N HIS A 249 -22.50 -3.61 6.41
CA HIS A 249 -22.94 -4.73 5.58
C HIS A 249 -23.84 -4.33 4.42
N ARG A 250 -23.53 -3.19 3.80
CA ARG A 250 -24.18 -2.67 2.62
C ARG A 250 -23.16 -2.20 1.59
N PRO A 251 -23.51 -2.28 0.30
CA PRO A 251 -22.70 -1.67 -0.75
C PRO A 251 -22.58 -0.15 -0.54
N ILE A 252 -21.43 0.39 -0.91
CA ILE A 252 -21.19 1.83 -0.93
C ILE A 252 -20.83 2.24 -2.35
N GLN A 253 -21.50 3.26 -2.86
CA GLN A 253 -21.18 3.84 -4.15
C GLN A 253 -19.93 4.72 -4.07
N LYS A 254 -19.15 4.72 -5.11
CA LYS A 254 -18.02 5.63 -5.31
C LYS A 254 -18.40 7.09 -5.03
N GLY A 255 -17.52 7.80 -4.34
CA GLY A 255 -17.74 9.20 -3.95
C GLY A 255 -18.71 9.41 -2.79
N LYS A 256 -19.30 8.35 -2.25
CA LYS A 256 -20.12 8.45 -1.05
C LYS A 256 -19.23 8.62 0.17
N GLN A 257 -19.53 9.61 1.00
CA GLN A 257 -18.90 9.72 2.32
C GLN A 257 -19.27 8.48 3.14
N TYR A 258 -18.26 7.77 3.64
CA TYR A 258 -18.47 6.59 4.47
C TYR A 258 -18.10 6.83 5.94
N ALA A 259 -17.22 7.81 6.21
CA ALA A 259 -16.75 8.06 7.57
C ALA A 259 -16.33 9.51 7.78
N VAL A 260 -16.07 9.83 9.03
CA VAL A 260 -15.45 11.08 9.47
C VAL A 260 -14.08 10.75 10.04
N GLY A 261 -13.04 11.39 9.53
CA GLY A 261 -11.68 11.23 9.99
C GLY A 261 -11.47 11.76 11.40
N ALA A 262 -10.73 11.02 12.20
CA ALA A 262 -10.38 11.47 13.54
C ALA A 262 -9.32 12.56 13.46
N GLY A 263 -9.32 13.41 14.46
CA GLY A 263 -8.21 14.29 14.71
C GLY A 263 -7.20 13.66 15.67
N THR A 264 -6.47 14.48 16.34
CA THR A 264 -5.34 14.28 17.27
C THR A 264 -5.42 13.14 18.30
N ALA A 265 -6.28 12.14 18.13
CA ALA A 265 -6.44 11.08 19.14
C ALA A 265 -5.23 10.15 19.24
N VAL A 266 -4.40 10.07 18.22
CA VAL A 266 -3.39 9.01 18.09
C VAL A 266 -1.99 9.52 17.77
N GLY A 267 -1.81 10.80 17.53
CA GLY A 267 -0.52 11.37 17.18
C GLY A 267 -0.47 12.89 17.22
N VAL A 268 0.62 13.42 16.77
CA VAL A 268 0.93 14.84 16.77
C VAL A 268 0.19 15.61 15.67
N VAL A 269 -0.31 14.91 14.66
CA VAL A 269 -0.99 15.48 13.50
C VAL A 269 -2.27 14.70 13.21
N ASP A 270 -3.31 15.41 12.80
CA ASP A 270 -4.57 14.81 12.38
C ASP A 270 -4.36 14.02 11.09
N HIS A 271 -4.65 12.73 11.11
CA HIS A 271 -4.47 11.86 9.96
C HIS A 271 -5.45 10.68 9.97
N SER A 272 -5.56 10.03 8.85
CA SER A 272 -6.13 8.69 8.72
C SER A 272 -5.08 7.72 8.22
N HIS A 273 -5.11 6.51 8.76
CA HIS A 273 -4.22 5.43 8.39
C HIS A 273 -4.92 4.52 7.37
N PHE A 274 -4.41 4.52 6.15
CA PHE A 274 -4.95 3.74 5.04
C PHE A 274 -4.16 2.46 4.81
N ILE A 275 -4.89 1.37 4.64
CA ILE A 275 -4.32 0.06 4.37
C ILE A 275 -4.96 -0.52 3.12
N PHE A 276 -4.16 -1.07 2.24
CA PHE A 276 -4.60 -1.73 1.03
C PHE A 276 -4.21 -3.19 1.01
N ARG A 277 -5.20 -4.07 0.92
CA ARG A 277 -4.99 -5.51 0.80
C ARG A 277 -5.60 -6.03 -0.48
N VAL A 278 -4.89 -6.95 -1.11
CA VAL A 278 -5.34 -7.68 -2.28
C VAL A 278 -5.38 -9.16 -1.94
N TYR A 279 -6.56 -9.74 -1.94
CA TYR A 279 -6.71 -11.18 -1.92
C TYR A 279 -6.67 -11.68 -3.36
N ASP A 280 -5.70 -12.52 -3.67
CA ASP A 280 -5.45 -12.98 -5.02
C ASP A 280 -4.89 -14.39 -5.01
N ASP A 281 -5.53 -15.29 -5.78
CA ASP A 281 -5.11 -16.68 -5.94
C ASP A 281 -4.88 -17.41 -4.60
N GLY A 282 -5.80 -17.23 -3.67
CA GLY A 282 -5.75 -17.84 -2.34
C GLY A 282 -4.79 -17.18 -1.34
N ASN A 283 -4.09 -16.12 -1.73
CA ASN A 283 -3.15 -15.40 -0.89
C ASN A 283 -3.64 -13.98 -0.60
N LEU A 284 -3.33 -13.49 0.59
CA LEU A 284 -3.61 -12.12 1.01
C LEU A 284 -2.31 -11.32 0.99
N TYR A 285 -2.24 -10.33 0.12
CA TYR A 285 -1.12 -9.40 0.00
C TYR A 285 -1.47 -8.07 0.67
N LEU A 286 -0.58 -7.56 1.49
CA LEU A 286 -0.63 -6.21 2.00
C LEU A 286 0.25 -5.34 1.10
N LEU A 287 -0.36 -4.51 0.29
CA LEU A 287 0.33 -3.65 -0.67
C LEU A 287 0.40 -2.21 -0.19
N ASP A 288 1.39 -1.49 -0.71
CA ASP A 288 1.50 -0.06 -0.50
C ASP A 288 0.27 0.67 -1.06
N PRO A 289 -0.50 1.39 -0.25
CA PRO A 289 -1.64 2.16 -0.71
C PRO A 289 -1.30 3.18 -1.81
N TRP A 290 -0.04 3.61 -1.93
CA TRP A 290 0.41 4.52 -2.98
C TRP A 290 0.11 4.02 -4.39
N ILE A 291 -0.03 2.71 -4.59
CA ILE A 291 -0.44 2.12 -5.86
C ILE A 291 -1.81 2.67 -6.29
N LEU A 292 -2.76 2.75 -5.35
CA LEU A 292 -4.08 3.35 -5.60
C LEU A 292 -4.01 4.87 -5.72
N PHE A 293 -3.26 5.52 -4.84
CA PHE A 293 -3.10 6.98 -4.88
C PHE A 293 -2.43 7.45 -6.18
N TRP A 294 -1.51 6.67 -6.73
CA TRP A 294 -0.94 6.94 -8.05
C TRP A 294 -2.02 7.01 -9.14
N GLN A 295 -2.98 6.09 -9.14
CA GLN A 295 -4.08 6.16 -10.09
C GLN A 295 -5.02 7.35 -9.81
N MET A 296 -5.36 7.61 -8.53
CA MET A 296 -6.17 8.76 -8.16
C MET A 296 -5.56 10.06 -8.68
N TYR A 297 -4.26 10.22 -8.50
CA TYR A 297 -3.52 11.37 -9.01
C TYR A 297 -3.58 11.48 -10.53
N ARG A 298 -3.37 10.37 -11.23
CA ARG A 298 -3.49 10.32 -12.69
C ARG A 298 -4.89 10.67 -13.18
N ASP A 299 -5.92 10.24 -12.46
CA ASP A 299 -7.30 10.53 -12.80
C ASP A 299 -7.63 12.02 -12.59
N GLU A 300 -7.09 12.64 -11.56
CA GLU A 300 -7.24 14.08 -11.33
C GLU A 300 -6.52 14.91 -12.41
N GLU A 301 -5.29 14.54 -12.80
CA GLU A 301 -4.55 15.23 -13.87
C GLU A 301 -5.28 15.21 -15.23
N GLN A 302 -6.10 14.19 -15.46
CA GLN A 302 -6.82 14.01 -16.73
C GLN A 302 -8.19 14.70 -16.75
N LYS A 303 -8.65 15.24 -15.61
CA LYS A 303 -9.89 16.02 -15.59
C LYS A 303 -9.74 17.28 -16.46
N PRO A 304 -10.74 17.64 -17.26
CA PRO A 304 -10.75 18.91 -17.94
C PRO A 304 -10.56 20.03 -16.88
N LYS A 305 -9.61 20.90 -17.10
CA LYS A 305 -9.52 22.12 -16.29
C LYS A 305 -10.71 22.99 -16.69
N GLU A 306 -11.66 23.14 -15.79
CA GLU A 306 -12.79 24.07 -15.94
C GLU A 306 -12.30 25.51 -16.00
#